data_0fadceafaf3c1723ca64e80cd6a97fa0
#
_entry.id   0fadceafaf3c1723ca64e80cd6a97fa0
#
_cell.length_a   1.000
_cell.length_b   1.000
_cell.length_c   1.000
_cell.angle_alpha   90.00
_cell.angle_beta   90.00
_cell.angle_gamma   90.00
#
_symmetry.space_group_name_H-M   'P 1'
#
loop_
_entity.id
_entity.type
_entity.pdbx_description
1 polymer ?
#
loop_
_entity_poly.entity_id
_entity_poly.type
_entity_poly.pdbx_seq_one_letter_code
_entity_poly.pdbx_strand_id
1 'polypeptide(L)'
;MKEVNVNEVPAGAQLIDVRETDEFAEVRADGAVNIPMSEFTSRVGELDQDRDIYVICKLGGRSAQVGEYLEQRGIDAINVAGGTDGWVAAGLPHTTG
;
A
#
# COMPACT_ATOMS: atom_id res chain seq x y z
N MET A 1 13.62 0.76 5.96
CA MET A 1 12.23 1.16 5.68
C MET A 1 11.39 0.94 6.92
N LYS A 2 10.58 1.93 7.28
CA LYS A 2 9.65 1.80 8.41
C LYS A 2 8.56 0.79 8.08
N GLU A 3 8.13 0.04 9.09
CA GLU A 3 7.04 -0.93 8.94
C GLU A 3 6.04 -0.72 10.07
N VAL A 4 4.75 -0.82 9.74
CA VAL A 4 3.66 -0.74 10.72
C VAL A 4 2.72 -1.92 10.48
N ASN A 5 1.90 -2.26 11.47
CA ASN A 5 0.82 -3.23 11.24
C ASN A 5 -0.44 -2.49 10.76
N VAL A 6 -1.44 -3.25 10.32
CA VAL A 6 -2.66 -2.67 9.74
C VAL A 6 -3.40 -1.73 10.69
N ASN A 7 -3.35 -1.98 12.00
CA ASN A 7 -4.05 -1.15 12.99
C ASN A 7 -3.35 0.20 13.22
N GLU A 8 -2.14 0.37 12.72
CA GLU A 8 -1.34 1.58 12.92
C GLU A 8 -1.42 2.55 11.75
N VAL A 9 -2.18 2.21 10.70
CA VAL A 9 -2.37 3.10 9.56
C VAL A 9 -3.41 4.16 9.94
N PRO A 10 -3.06 5.46 9.93
CA PRO A 10 -4.01 6.51 10.30
C PRO A 10 -5.18 6.60 9.33
N ALA A 11 -6.34 7.01 9.85
CA ALA A 11 -7.47 7.33 8.99
C ALA A 11 -7.08 8.50 8.06
N GLY A 12 -7.46 8.40 6.78
CA GLY A 12 -7.12 9.42 5.79
C GLY A 12 -5.68 9.36 5.27
N ALA A 13 -4.90 8.33 5.66
CA ALA A 13 -3.54 8.16 5.18
C ALA A 13 -3.50 7.99 3.66
N GLN A 14 -2.38 8.40 3.06
CA GLN A 14 -2.08 8.05 1.67
C GLN A 14 -1.68 6.57 1.64
N LEU A 15 -2.62 5.71 1.26
CA LEU A 15 -2.44 4.26 1.24
C LEU A 15 -2.42 3.78 -0.21
N ILE A 16 -1.27 3.26 -0.63
CA ILE A 16 -1.05 2.83 -2.01
C ILE A 16 -1.04 1.31 -2.06
N ASP A 17 -2.01 0.73 -2.76
CA ASP A 17 -2.09 -0.71 -2.95
C ASP A 17 -1.36 -1.09 -4.23
N VAL A 18 -0.31 -1.89 -4.10
CA VAL A 18 0.56 -2.26 -5.21
C VAL A 18 0.25 -3.64 -5.78
N ARG A 19 -0.89 -4.23 -5.36
CA ARG A 19 -1.37 -5.48 -5.98
C ARG A 19 -1.84 -5.20 -7.41
N GLU A 20 -1.99 -6.25 -8.20
CA GLU A 20 -2.51 -6.08 -9.55
C GLU A 20 -4.00 -5.71 -9.51
N THR A 21 -4.51 -5.17 -10.62
CA THR A 21 -5.85 -4.59 -10.66
C THR A 21 -6.97 -5.58 -10.38
N ASP A 22 -6.81 -6.84 -10.77
CA ASP A 22 -7.79 -7.89 -10.51
C ASP A 22 -7.89 -8.22 -9.01
N GLU A 23 -6.75 -8.25 -8.31
CA GLU A 23 -6.73 -8.44 -6.86
C GLU A 23 -7.43 -7.29 -6.15
N PHE A 24 -7.13 -6.06 -6.57
CA PHE A 24 -7.71 -4.85 -6.00
C PHE A 24 -9.23 -4.78 -6.22
N ALA A 25 -9.70 -5.19 -7.40
CA ALA A 25 -11.12 -5.22 -7.71
C ALA A 25 -11.88 -6.23 -6.83
N GLU A 26 -11.23 -7.32 -6.45
CA GLU A 26 -11.83 -8.39 -5.66
C GLU A 26 -12.06 -7.98 -4.20
N VAL A 27 -11.04 -7.43 -3.57
CA VAL A 27 -11.11 -6.90 -2.20
C VAL A 27 -10.04 -5.84 -1.99
N ARG A 28 -10.36 -4.77 -1.26
CA ARG A 28 -9.43 -3.66 -1.03
C ARG A 28 -9.72 -2.96 0.30
N ALA A 29 -8.68 -2.41 0.90
CA ALA A 29 -8.83 -1.50 2.04
C ALA A 29 -9.52 -0.22 1.56
N ASP A 30 -10.47 0.28 2.33
CA ASP A 30 -11.15 1.53 1.98
C ASP A 30 -10.15 2.69 1.98
N GLY A 31 -10.25 3.54 0.96
CA GLY A 31 -9.35 4.68 0.80
C GLY A 31 -8.04 4.36 0.10
N ALA A 32 -7.73 3.10 -0.18
CA ALA A 32 -6.53 2.74 -0.92
C ALA A 32 -6.63 3.15 -2.39
N VAL A 33 -5.51 3.63 -2.93
CA VAL A 33 -5.35 3.94 -4.34
C VAL A 33 -4.49 2.85 -4.96
N ASN A 34 -4.97 2.24 -6.04
CA ASN A 34 -4.25 1.16 -6.69
C ASN A 34 -3.24 1.69 -7.70
N ILE A 35 -1.97 1.42 -7.45
CA ILE A 35 -0.89 1.60 -8.42
C ILE A 35 -0.17 0.25 -8.50
N PRO A 36 -0.52 -0.61 -9.46
CA PRO A 36 0.01 -1.96 -9.52
C PRO A 36 1.53 -1.99 -9.64
N MET A 37 2.16 -2.95 -8.99
CA MET A 37 3.61 -3.10 -9.04
C MET A 37 4.14 -3.15 -10.48
N SER A 38 3.39 -3.77 -11.40
CA SER A 38 3.76 -3.85 -12.82
C SER A 38 3.81 -2.49 -13.52
N GLU A 39 3.14 -1.46 -12.95
CA GLU A 39 3.10 -0.10 -13.52
C GLU A 39 3.79 0.93 -12.62
N PHE A 40 4.31 0.50 -11.49
CA PHE A 40 4.70 1.43 -10.42
C PHE A 40 5.77 2.41 -10.85
N THR A 41 6.81 1.94 -11.54
CA THR A 41 7.93 2.80 -11.93
C THR A 41 7.50 3.93 -12.88
N SER A 42 6.50 3.69 -13.72
CA SER A 42 5.99 4.72 -14.63
C SER A 42 5.01 5.68 -13.96
N ARG A 43 4.55 5.35 -12.75
CA ARG A 43 3.49 6.10 -12.06
C ARG A 43 3.93 6.72 -10.74
N VAL A 44 5.23 6.71 -10.44
CA VAL A 44 5.78 7.30 -9.19
C VAL A 44 5.37 8.77 -9.03
N GLY A 45 5.23 9.49 -10.14
CA GLY A 45 4.82 10.90 -10.11
C GLY A 45 3.42 11.14 -9.55
N GLU A 46 2.59 10.10 -9.41
CA GLU A 46 1.26 10.22 -8.82
C GLU A 46 1.29 10.28 -7.29
N LEU A 47 2.43 9.98 -6.66
CA LEU A 47 2.55 9.99 -5.21
C LEU A 47 2.69 11.43 -4.70
N ASP A 48 2.01 11.71 -3.57
CA ASP A 48 2.18 12.96 -2.85
C ASP A 48 3.34 12.80 -1.87
N GLN A 49 4.51 13.34 -2.22
CA GLN A 49 5.72 13.19 -1.42
C GLN A 49 5.73 14.09 -0.18
N ASP A 50 4.78 15.01 -0.06
CA ASP A 50 4.64 15.88 1.12
C ASP A 50 3.87 15.18 2.25
N ARG A 51 3.35 13.98 2.01
CA ARG A 51 2.62 13.17 2.98
C ARG A 51 3.30 11.84 3.15
N ASP A 52 3.09 11.21 4.31
CA ASP A 52 3.54 9.84 4.52
C ASP A 52 2.93 8.92 3.46
N ILE A 53 3.74 8.03 2.92
CA ILE A 53 3.32 7.07 1.90
C ILE A 53 3.28 5.68 2.53
N TYR A 54 2.09 5.13 2.70
CA TYR A 54 1.89 3.76 3.19
C TYR A 54 1.69 2.86 2.00
N VAL A 55 2.43 1.76 1.94
CA VAL A 55 2.39 0.82 0.83
C VAL A 55 1.85 -0.51 1.33
N ILE A 56 0.83 -1.04 0.66
CA ILE A 56 0.16 -2.29 1.05
C ILE A 56 0.09 -3.22 -0.16
N CYS A 57 0.25 -4.52 0.10
CA CYS A 57 -0.02 -5.55 -0.89
C CYS A 57 -0.90 -6.63 -0.24
N LYS A 58 -0.80 -7.89 -0.66
CA LYS A 58 -1.61 -8.97 -0.05
C LYS A 58 -1.11 -9.31 1.35
N LEU A 59 0.20 -9.57 1.51
CA LEU A 59 0.82 -10.03 2.76
C LEU A 59 1.97 -9.16 3.25
N GLY A 60 2.53 -8.29 2.42
CA GLY A 60 3.61 -7.39 2.80
C GLY A 60 4.92 -7.52 1.99
N GLY A 61 5.05 -8.55 1.14
CA GLY A 61 6.29 -8.79 0.38
C GLY A 61 6.49 -7.86 -0.80
N ARG A 62 5.48 -7.73 -1.66
CA ARG A 62 5.54 -6.83 -2.83
C ARG A 62 5.64 -5.37 -2.41
N SER A 63 4.90 -4.99 -1.37
CA SER A 63 4.94 -3.63 -0.85
C SER A 63 6.31 -3.29 -0.25
N ALA A 64 6.98 -4.27 0.37
CA ALA A 64 8.34 -4.07 0.85
C ALA A 64 9.30 -3.81 -0.31
N GLN A 65 9.17 -4.54 -1.41
CA GLN A 65 9.99 -4.33 -2.61
C GLN A 65 9.78 -2.94 -3.21
N VAL A 66 8.52 -2.51 -3.29
CA VAL A 66 8.19 -1.17 -3.78
C VAL A 66 8.76 -0.10 -2.85
N GLY A 67 8.65 -0.30 -1.54
CA GLY A 67 9.23 0.61 -0.56
C GLY A 67 10.74 0.75 -0.70
N GLU A 68 11.45 -0.35 -0.93
CA GLU A 68 12.90 -0.32 -1.20
C GLU A 68 13.22 0.48 -2.45
N TYR A 69 12.44 0.28 -3.52
CA TYR A 69 12.60 1.04 -4.76
C TYR A 69 12.45 2.54 -4.50
N LEU A 70 11.43 2.94 -3.74
CA LEU A 70 11.20 4.33 -3.40
C LEU A 70 12.36 4.91 -2.58
N GLU A 71 12.86 4.17 -1.60
CA GLU A 71 13.96 4.63 -0.75
C GLU A 71 15.25 4.82 -1.53
N GLN A 72 15.52 3.99 -2.52
CA GLN A 72 16.65 4.17 -3.42
C GLN A 72 16.55 5.47 -4.22
N ARG A 73 15.34 6.00 -4.37
CA ARG A 73 15.09 7.28 -5.05
C ARG A 73 14.96 8.44 -4.07
N GLY A 74 15.26 8.23 -2.80
CA GLY A 74 15.17 9.27 -1.78
C GLY A 74 13.76 9.55 -1.28
N ILE A 75 12.80 8.64 -1.52
CA ILE A 75 11.41 8.79 -1.10
C ILE A 75 11.14 7.80 0.05
N ASP A 76 10.83 8.33 1.24
CA ASP A 76 10.51 7.48 2.37
C ASP A 76 9.16 6.80 2.18
N ALA A 77 9.10 5.52 2.51
CA ALA A 77 7.87 4.73 2.43
C ALA A 77 7.70 3.90 3.70
N ILE A 78 6.45 3.59 4.02
CA ILE A 78 6.08 2.80 5.20
C ILE A 78 5.37 1.54 4.72
N ASN A 79 5.94 0.38 5.02
CA ASN A 79 5.33 -0.88 4.64
C ASN A 79 4.25 -1.29 5.64
N VAL A 80 3.08 -1.69 5.13
CA VAL A 80 1.99 -2.19 5.96
C VAL A 80 2.12 -3.72 6.06
N ALA A 81 2.68 -4.18 7.18
CA ALA A 81 2.85 -5.61 7.44
C ALA A 81 1.50 -6.30 7.56
N GLY A 82 1.40 -7.51 7.05
CA GLY A 82 0.15 -8.28 7.01
C GLY A 82 -0.74 -7.96 5.82
N GLY A 83 -0.55 -6.81 5.21
CA GLY A 83 -1.21 -6.42 3.97
C GLY A 83 -2.73 -6.41 4.02
N THR A 84 -3.35 -6.55 2.86
CA THR A 84 -4.81 -6.57 2.73
C THR A 84 -5.44 -7.74 3.47
N ASP A 85 -4.77 -8.90 3.49
CA ASP A 85 -5.27 -10.05 4.26
C ASP A 85 -5.36 -9.72 5.75
N GLY A 86 -4.31 -9.10 6.30
CA GLY A 86 -4.33 -8.66 7.71
C GLY A 86 -5.35 -7.56 7.98
N TRP A 87 -5.53 -6.65 7.02
CA TRP A 87 -6.52 -5.58 7.11
C TRP A 87 -7.94 -6.13 7.25
N VAL A 88 -8.31 -7.06 6.38
CA VAL A 88 -9.63 -7.72 6.39
C VAL A 88 -9.82 -8.56 7.66
N ALA A 89 -8.78 -9.33 8.04
CA ALA A 89 -8.84 -10.16 9.24
C ALA A 89 -9.02 -9.34 10.51
N ALA A 90 -8.48 -8.12 10.56
CA ALA A 90 -8.64 -7.20 11.69
C ALA A 90 -9.99 -6.48 11.69
N GLY A 91 -10.83 -6.70 10.68
CA GLY A 91 -12.14 -6.05 10.59
C GLY A 91 -12.08 -4.57 10.24
N LEU A 92 -10.96 -4.11 9.67
CA LEU A 92 -10.83 -2.72 9.26
C LEU A 92 -11.67 -2.44 8.01
N PRO A 93 -12.06 -1.18 7.76
CA PRO A 93 -12.94 -0.85 6.64
C PRO A 93 -12.38 -1.33 5.31
N HIS A 94 -13.14 -2.15 4.60
CA HIS A 94 -12.73 -2.71 3.30
C HIS A 94 -13.97 -2.92 2.44
N THR A 95 -13.74 -3.06 1.14
CA THR A 95 -14.79 -3.26 0.14
C THR A 95 -14.47 -4.49 -0.70
N THR A 96 -15.47 -5.31 -0.98
CA THR A 96 -15.38 -6.47 -1.88
C THR A 96 -16.21 -6.22 -3.13
N GLY A 97 -15.71 -6.76 -4.24
CA GLY A 97 -16.42 -6.70 -5.51
C GLY A 97 -16.18 -5.49 -6.37
#